data_17bc0c71d925e8f6e16394a1084d35cd
#
_entry.id   17bc0c71d925e8f6e16394a1084d35cd
#
_cell.length_a   1.000
_cell.length_b   1.000
_cell.length_c   1.000
_cell.angle_alpha   90.00
_cell.angle_beta   90.00
_cell.angle_gamma   90.00
#
_symmetry.space_group_name_H-M   'P 1'
#
loop_
_entity.id
_entity.type
_entity.pdbx_description
1 polymer ?
#
loop_
_entity_poly.entity_id
_entity_poly.type
_entity_poly.pdbx_seq_one_letter_code
_entity_poly.pdbx_strand_id
1 'polypeptide(L)'
;GWNPIPETELPLVLPDIEDYEPGENGESPLAKQTEWIKTKCPCCGKDARRETDTMPQWAGSSWYFLRYMDAHNDEALASKEALEYWSPIDWYNGGMEHTTLHLLYSRFWHKFLYDIGVVPTKEPYQKRTSHGMILGTNGEKMSKSKGNVINPDDIVNEFGADTFRVYEMFMGPFDQTAPWSMESIRGCGKFLDRVWNMQEILVDGDEYSKEHEKMMHKAIKKVSSDIEEMKFNTSVAEFMKMTNEFYKDKVINKAEYKTFLQLLNPFAPHMTEELFSILGMDKTINETPWP
;
A
#
# COMPACT_ATOMS: atom_id res chain seq x y z
N GLY A 1 34.96 -12.17 25.66
CA GLY A 1 33.99 -12.57 24.65
C GLY A 1 32.72 -11.75 24.77
N TRP A 2 31.79 -11.85 23.85
CA TRP A 2 30.49 -11.24 23.86
C TRP A 2 29.56 -11.98 24.84
N ASN A 3 28.79 -11.25 25.61
CA ASN A 3 27.77 -11.79 26.49
C ASN A 3 26.47 -11.03 26.27
N PRO A 4 25.32 -11.71 26.19
CA PRO A 4 24.02 -11.05 26.06
C PRO A 4 23.70 -10.25 27.35
N ILE A 5 22.97 -9.15 27.20
CA ILE A 5 22.38 -8.41 28.31
C ILE A 5 21.30 -9.29 28.93
N PRO A 6 21.22 -9.41 30.28
CA PRO A 6 20.12 -10.15 30.92
C PRO A 6 18.76 -9.58 30.56
N GLU A 7 17.76 -10.44 30.42
CA GLU A 7 16.38 -10.02 30.12
C GLU A 7 15.80 -9.05 31.15
N THR A 8 16.26 -9.16 32.41
CA THR A 8 15.87 -8.27 33.51
C THR A 8 16.37 -6.83 33.35
N GLU A 9 17.33 -6.59 32.44
CA GLU A 9 17.86 -5.26 32.13
C GLU A 9 17.27 -4.69 30.84
N LEU A 10 16.31 -5.36 30.23
CA LEU A 10 15.60 -4.88 29.03
C LEU A 10 14.35 -4.07 29.40
N PRO A 11 13.96 -3.08 28.60
CA PRO A 11 14.63 -2.59 27.39
C PRO A 11 15.91 -1.81 27.71
N LEU A 12 16.96 -2.00 26.89
CA LEU A 12 18.17 -1.18 26.99
C LEU A 12 17.88 0.22 26.45
N VAL A 13 17.83 1.21 27.33
CA VAL A 13 17.59 2.61 26.98
C VAL A 13 18.89 3.25 26.49
N LEU A 14 18.82 3.89 25.32
CA LEU A 14 19.93 4.68 24.79
C LEU A 14 20.04 6.01 25.54
N PRO A 15 21.25 6.56 25.68
CA PRO A 15 21.44 7.88 26.28
C PRO A 15 20.93 8.97 25.32
N ASP A 16 20.51 10.09 25.87
CA ASP A 16 20.27 11.30 25.08
C ASP A 16 21.61 11.81 24.56
N ILE A 17 21.72 12.01 23.26
CA ILE A 17 22.91 12.53 22.60
C ILE A 17 22.56 13.73 21.73
N GLU A 18 23.35 14.78 21.82
CA GLU A 18 23.15 16.01 21.03
C GLU A 18 23.80 15.94 19.64
N ASP A 19 24.91 15.16 19.53
CA ASP A 19 25.69 15.01 18.31
C ASP A 19 25.60 13.57 17.77
N TYR A 20 25.01 13.42 16.58
CA TYR A 20 24.84 12.16 15.88
C TYR A 20 25.90 11.90 14.80
N GLU A 21 26.91 12.73 14.70
CA GLU A 21 27.99 12.52 13.73
C GLU A 21 28.84 11.31 14.12
N PRO A 22 29.25 10.46 13.17
CA PRO A 22 30.19 9.38 13.42
C PRO A 22 31.51 9.90 14.01
N GLY A 23 32.21 9.04 14.73
CA GLY A 23 33.55 9.33 15.18
C GLY A 23 34.56 9.46 14.03
N GLU A 24 35.77 9.96 14.30
CA GLU A 24 36.85 10.17 13.30
C GLU A 24 37.21 8.89 12.52
N ASN A 25 37.04 7.72 13.14
CA ASN A 25 37.25 6.42 12.52
C ASN A 25 35.98 5.73 11.99
N GLY A 26 34.85 6.48 11.86
CA GLY A 26 33.58 5.94 11.47
C GLY A 26 32.84 5.17 12.59
N GLU A 27 33.26 5.31 13.84
CA GLU A 27 32.59 4.69 14.98
C GLU A 27 31.22 5.31 15.22
N SER A 28 30.31 4.48 15.77
CA SER A 28 28.97 4.92 16.16
C SER A 28 29.01 6.16 17.07
N PRO A 29 28.06 7.11 16.94
CA PRO A 29 27.90 8.22 17.88
C PRO A 29 27.80 7.77 19.35
N LEU A 30 27.26 6.58 19.62
CA LEU A 30 27.24 5.98 20.96
C LEU A 30 28.64 5.70 21.51
N ALA A 31 29.64 5.48 20.66
CA ALA A 31 31.01 5.24 21.09
C ALA A 31 31.64 6.45 21.81
N LYS A 32 31.07 7.66 21.62
CA LYS A 32 31.49 8.88 22.33
C LYS A 32 30.89 8.96 23.76
N GLN A 33 29.88 8.12 24.09
CA GLN A 33 29.18 8.16 25.38
C GLN A 33 29.88 7.29 26.43
N THR A 34 31.04 7.74 26.92
CA THR A 34 31.93 6.94 27.75
C THR A 34 31.30 6.37 29.02
N GLU A 35 30.40 7.11 29.65
CA GLU A 35 29.73 6.63 30.89
C GLU A 35 28.65 5.56 30.57
N TRP A 36 27.89 5.71 29.46
CA TRP A 36 26.95 4.72 29.04
C TRP A 36 27.58 3.40 28.58
N ILE A 37 28.76 3.49 27.95
CA ILE A 37 29.51 2.32 27.47
C ILE A 37 29.98 1.42 28.59
N LYS A 38 30.38 1.99 29.72
CA LYS A 38 30.92 1.25 30.86
C LYS A 38 29.83 0.40 31.50
N THR A 39 30.11 -0.86 31.71
CA THR A 39 29.16 -1.80 32.35
C THR A 39 29.93 -2.90 33.10
N LYS A 40 29.21 -3.79 33.76
CA LYS A 40 29.77 -4.99 34.36
C LYS A 40 29.37 -6.21 33.53
N CYS A 41 30.25 -7.16 33.38
CA CYS A 41 29.97 -8.41 32.73
C CYS A 41 28.89 -9.20 33.54
N PRO A 42 27.75 -9.59 32.94
CA PRO A 42 26.72 -10.32 33.67
C PRO A 42 27.16 -11.71 34.13
N CYS A 43 28.21 -12.28 33.51
CA CYS A 43 28.68 -13.62 33.84
C CYS A 43 29.73 -13.63 34.96
N CYS A 44 30.63 -12.62 35.05
CA CYS A 44 31.74 -12.65 35.98
C CYS A 44 31.92 -11.38 36.82
N GLY A 45 31.09 -10.37 36.64
CA GLY A 45 31.10 -9.11 37.40
C GLY A 45 32.27 -8.19 37.13
N LYS A 46 33.24 -8.55 36.26
CA LYS A 46 34.37 -7.71 35.88
C LYS A 46 33.91 -6.53 35.00
N ASP A 47 34.80 -5.52 34.90
CA ASP A 47 34.56 -4.40 34.01
C ASP A 47 34.37 -4.88 32.56
N ALA A 48 33.36 -4.35 31.91
CA ALA A 48 33.00 -4.65 30.52
C ALA A 48 32.59 -3.37 29.77
N ARG A 49 32.41 -3.51 28.48
CA ARG A 49 32.03 -2.42 27.60
C ARG A 49 30.77 -2.83 26.82
N ARG A 50 29.78 -1.95 26.72
CA ARG A 50 28.63 -2.15 25.87
C ARG A 50 29.01 -2.09 24.40
N GLU A 51 28.30 -2.85 23.58
CA GLU A 51 28.32 -2.69 22.11
C GLU A 51 27.73 -1.33 21.74
N THR A 52 28.38 -0.65 20.82
CA THR A 52 27.95 0.69 20.37
C THR A 52 27.39 0.71 18.97
N ASP A 53 27.55 -0.37 18.22
CA ASP A 53 26.88 -0.51 16.93
C ASP A 53 25.43 -0.93 17.14
N THR A 54 24.51 -0.22 16.49
CA THR A 54 23.09 -0.55 16.50
C THR A 54 22.74 -1.35 15.26
N MET A 55 21.72 -2.19 15.34
CA MET A 55 21.20 -2.83 14.15
C MET A 55 20.64 -1.77 13.19
N PRO A 56 20.74 -1.98 11.87
CA PRO A 56 20.12 -1.07 10.89
C PRO A 56 18.64 -0.87 11.17
N GLN A 57 18.08 0.27 10.76
CA GLN A 57 16.65 0.57 10.90
C GLN A 57 15.74 -0.52 10.35
N TRP A 58 16.18 -1.29 9.36
CA TRP A 58 15.47 -2.42 8.79
C TRP A 58 15.23 -3.57 9.77
N ALA A 59 15.99 -3.68 10.84
CA ALA A 59 15.77 -4.69 11.86
C ALA A 59 14.42 -4.50 12.56
N GLY A 60 14.06 -3.25 12.92
CA GLY A 60 12.76 -2.93 13.50
C GLY A 60 11.60 -3.21 12.54
N SER A 61 11.75 -2.85 11.27
CA SER A 61 10.72 -3.08 10.25
C SER A 61 10.62 -4.53 9.78
N SER A 62 11.55 -5.41 10.20
CA SER A 62 11.62 -6.79 9.69
C SER A 62 10.53 -7.71 10.21
N TRP A 63 9.78 -7.33 11.21
CA TRP A 63 8.80 -8.19 11.86
C TRP A 63 7.45 -7.52 12.16
N TYR A 64 7.24 -6.26 11.74
CA TYR A 64 6.00 -5.52 12.01
C TYR A 64 4.76 -6.26 11.50
N PHE A 65 4.84 -6.91 10.35
CA PHE A 65 3.72 -7.65 9.76
C PHE A 65 3.28 -8.86 10.61
N LEU A 66 4.20 -9.45 11.38
CA LEU A 66 3.88 -10.48 12.37
C LEU A 66 3.18 -9.85 13.58
N ARG A 67 3.69 -8.72 14.06
CA ARG A 67 3.10 -8.01 15.19
C ARG A 67 1.70 -7.48 14.91
N TYR A 68 1.41 -7.10 13.66
CA TYR A 68 0.07 -6.67 13.25
C TYR A 68 -1.00 -7.75 13.39
N MET A 69 -0.63 -9.02 13.38
CA MET A 69 -1.56 -10.13 13.56
C MET A 69 -2.15 -10.17 14.97
N ASP A 70 -1.43 -9.63 15.97
CA ASP A 70 -1.83 -9.61 17.39
C ASP A 70 -1.17 -8.43 18.11
N ALA A 71 -1.55 -7.21 17.73
CA ALA A 71 -0.87 -5.97 18.11
C ALA A 71 -0.95 -5.65 19.62
N HIS A 72 -1.94 -6.20 20.33
CA HIS A 72 -2.18 -5.96 21.75
C HIS A 72 -1.68 -7.08 22.65
N ASN A 73 -0.93 -8.03 22.13
CA ASN A 73 -0.36 -9.13 22.91
C ASN A 73 0.88 -8.64 23.68
N ASP A 74 0.81 -8.64 25.01
CA ASP A 74 1.91 -8.20 25.87
C ASP A 74 2.86 -9.34 26.30
N GLU A 75 2.52 -10.60 25.97
CA GLU A 75 3.28 -11.79 26.41
C GLU A 75 4.19 -12.36 25.30
N ALA A 76 3.82 -12.18 24.04
CA ALA A 76 4.53 -12.74 22.89
C ALA A 76 4.51 -11.80 21.71
N LEU A 77 5.33 -12.11 20.69
CA LEU A 77 5.34 -11.41 19.39
C LEU A 77 3.93 -11.37 18.77
N ALA A 78 3.23 -12.48 18.80
CA ALA A 78 1.82 -12.68 18.50
C ALA A 78 1.42 -14.06 19.05
N SER A 79 0.14 -14.30 19.29
CA SER A 79 -0.35 -15.61 19.70
C SER A 79 -0.11 -16.66 18.60
N LYS A 80 0.04 -17.90 19.03
CA LYS A 80 0.26 -19.01 18.09
C LYS A 80 -0.91 -19.16 17.13
N GLU A 81 -2.13 -19.01 17.61
CA GLU A 81 -3.36 -19.09 16.85
C GLU A 81 -3.41 -17.99 15.76
N ALA A 82 -3.03 -16.76 16.08
CA ALA A 82 -2.98 -15.67 15.12
C ALA A 82 -1.91 -15.92 14.04
N LEU A 83 -0.73 -16.38 14.45
CA LEU A 83 0.36 -16.72 13.52
C LEU A 83 -0.02 -17.87 12.60
N GLU A 84 -0.66 -18.92 13.10
CA GLU A 84 -1.12 -20.07 12.29
C GLU A 84 -2.23 -19.67 11.31
N TYR A 85 -3.11 -18.74 11.68
CA TYR A 85 -4.21 -18.28 10.83
C TYR A 85 -3.75 -17.33 9.71
N TRP A 86 -2.88 -16.34 10.03
CA TRP A 86 -2.52 -15.27 9.12
C TRP A 86 -1.22 -15.52 8.34
N SER A 87 -0.44 -16.56 8.66
CA SER A 87 0.82 -16.86 7.96
C SER A 87 0.67 -18.02 6.96
N PRO A 88 1.40 -17.96 5.84
CA PRO A 88 2.20 -16.83 5.35
C PRO A 88 1.31 -15.71 4.82
N ILE A 89 1.83 -14.48 4.76
CA ILE A 89 1.11 -13.33 4.18
C ILE A 89 0.73 -13.65 2.72
N ASP A 90 -0.55 -13.52 2.38
CA ASP A 90 -1.06 -13.90 1.06
C ASP A 90 -0.46 -13.06 -0.06
N TRP A 91 -0.39 -11.75 0.17
CA TRP A 91 0.11 -10.81 -0.82
C TRP A 91 0.84 -9.64 -0.18
N TYR A 92 2.10 -9.47 -0.54
CA TYR A 92 2.98 -8.43 -0.05
C TYR A 92 3.37 -7.48 -1.17
N ASN A 93 2.91 -6.22 -1.08
CA ASN A 93 3.11 -5.21 -2.11
C ASN A 93 4.03 -4.09 -1.60
N GLY A 94 5.00 -3.67 -2.41
CA GLY A 94 5.94 -2.62 -2.02
C GLY A 94 6.88 -2.21 -3.13
N GLY A 95 7.69 -1.17 -2.87
CA GLY A 95 8.66 -0.65 -3.82
C GLY A 95 9.77 -1.63 -4.19
N MET A 96 10.26 -1.52 -5.41
CA MET A 96 11.36 -2.37 -5.93
C MET A 96 12.64 -2.19 -5.13
N GLU A 97 12.92 -1.00 -4.60
CA GLU A 97 14.10 -0.70 -3.78
C GLU A 97 14.21 -1.56 -2.54
N HIS A 98 13.08 -2.03 -2.00
CA HIS A 98 13.06 -2.87 -0.80
C HIS A 98 13.49 -4.31 -1.04
N THR A 99 13.73 -4.72 -2.29
CA THR A 99 14.22 -6.07 -2.61
C THR A 99 15.53 -6.39 -1.87
N THR A 100 16.45 -5.42 -1.79
CA THR A 100 17.74 -5.54 -1.11
C THR A 100 17.80 -4.87 0.27
N LEU A 101 16.69 -4.29 0.72
CA LEU A 101 16.55 -3.60 2.01
C LEU A 101 15.58 -4.37 2.92
N HIS A 102 14.37 -3.87 3.09
CA HIS A 102 13.37 -4.45 3.98
C HIS A 102 13.10 -5.95 3.70
N LEU A 103 12.93 -6.35 2.42
CA LEU A 103 12.59 -7.74 2.10
C LEU A 103 13.73 -8.72 2.42
N LEU A 104 14.99 -8.31 2.25
CA LEU A 104 16.13 -9.12 2.63
C LEU A 104 16.15 -9.34 4.16
N TYR A 105 16.02 -8.27 4.93
CA TYR A 105 16.03 -8.34 6.39
C TYR A 105 14.83 -9.10 6.94
N SER A 106 13.62 -8.80 6.46
CA SER A 106 12.40 -9.45 6.95
C SER A 106 12.38 -10.96 6.64
N ARG A 107 12.85 -11.37 5.48
CA ARG A 107 12.99 -12.79 5.14
C ARG A 107 14.04 -13.50 5.99
N PHE A 108 15.17 -12.84 6.26
CA PHE A 108 16.19 -13.37 7.17
C PHE A 108 15.64 -13.57 8.59
N TRP A 109 14.98 -12.56 9.15
CA TRP A 109 14.31 -12.63 10.46
C TRP A 109 13.27 -13.72 10.51
N HIS A 110 12.43 -13.81 9.51
CA HIS A 110 11.37 -14.83 9.46
C HIS A 110 11.94 -16.25 9.44
N LYS A 111 13.01 -16.49 8.67
CA LYS A 111 13.69 -17.79 8.65
C LYS A 111 14.30 -18.13 10.01
N PHE A 112 14.91 -17.17 10.67
CA PHE A 112 15.42 -17.36 12.02
C PHE A 112 14.28 -17.68 13.01
N LEU A 113 13.19 -16.95 12.98
CA LEU A 113 12.01 -17.19 13.82
C LEU A 113 11.37 -18.56 13.53
N TYR A 114 11.41 -19.01 12.29
CA TYR A 114 10.99 -20.36 11.92
C TYR A 114 11.92 -21.42 12.51
N ASP A 115 13.23 -21.24 12.42
CA ASP A 115 14.22 -22.21 12.93
C ASP A 115 14.12 -22.39 14.45
N ILE A 116 13.72 -21.36 15.19
CA ILE A 116 13.49 -21.42 16.66
C ILE A 116 12.03 -21.72 17.03
N GLY A 117 11.15 -22.00 16.06
CA GLY A 117 9.77 -22.44 16.27
C GLY A 117 8.78 -21.34 16.66
N VAL A 118 9.08 -20.07 16.43
CA VAL A 118 8.20 -18.94 16.74
C VAL A 118 7.13 -18.73 15.67
N VAL A 119 7.47 -18.89 14.39
CA VAL A 119 6.52 -18.76 13.27
C VAL A 119 6.27 -20.10 12.58
N PRO A 120 5.06 -20.35 12.04
CA PRO A 120 4.69 -21.67 11.52
C PRO A 120 5.18 -21.93 10.09
N THR A 121 5.59 -20.91 9.34
CA THR A 121 5.93 -21.01 7.93
C THR A 121 7.38 -20.65 7.67
N LYS A 122 8.00 -21.33 6.69
CA LYS A 122 9.41 -21.10 6.34
C LYS A 122 9.63 -19.81 5.54
N GLU A 123 8.63 -19.38 4.77
CA GLU A 123 8.65 -18.14 3.99
C GLU A 123 7.58 -17.17 4.51
N PRO A 124 7.88 -15.87 4.58
CA PRO A 124 6.95 -14.87 5.12
C PRO A 124 5.79 -14.53 4.18
N TYR A 125 6.01 -14.60 2.86
CA TYR A 125 5.07 -14.12 1.84
C TYR A 125 4.81 -15.18 0.78
N GLN A 126 3.53 -15.34 0.38
CA GLN A 126 3.14 -16.23 -0.73
C GLN A 126 3.34 -15.53 -2.08
N LYS A 127 2.89 -14.29 -2.21
CA LYS A 127 2.99 -13.48 -3.41
C LYS A 127 3.59 -12.12 -3.09
N ARG A 128 4.54 -11.69 -3.90
CA ARG A 128 5.10 -10.36 -3.81
C ARG A 128 4.95 -9.63 -5.14
N THR A 129 4.49 -8.38 -5.11
CA THR A 129 4.49 -7.48 -6.25
C THR A 129 5.30 -6.22 -5.95
N SER A 130 5.93 -5.67 -6.99
CA SER A 130 6.60 -4.38 -6.93
C SER A 130 5.79 -3.36 -7.70
N HIS A 131 5.57 -2.19 -7.10
CA HIS A 131 5.05 -1.05 -7.83
C HIS A 131 6.20 -0.20 -8.40
N GLY A 132 5.90 0.56 -9.45
CA GLY A 132 6.79 1.57 -10.00
C GLY A 132 6.92 2.78 -9.06
N MET A 133 7.78 3.72 -9.45
CA MET A 133 8.02 4.95 -8.70
C MET A 133 7.32 6.12 -9.40
N ILE A 134 6.62 6.94 -8.63
CA ILE A 134 6.07 8.21 -9.12
C ILE A 134 7.17 9.27 -8.99
N LEU A 135 7.54 9.86 -10.11
CA LEU A 135 8.53 10.92 -10.20
C LEU A 135 7.86 12.30 -10.11
N GLY A 136 8.63 13.31 -9.76
CA GLY A 136 8.19 14.69 -9.86
C GLY A 136 7.87 15.09 -11.32
N THR A 137 7.28 16.26 -11.50
CA THR A 137 6.91 16.80 -12.83
C THR A 137 8.11 16.97 -13.78
N ASN A 138 9.33 17.08 -13.21
CA ASN A 138 10.59 17.15 -13.94
C ASN A 138 11.19 15.77 -14.29
N GLY A 139 10.48 14.67 -13.99
CA GLY A 139 10.96 13.31 -14.22
C GLY A 139 12.05 12.82 -13.26
N GLU A 140 12.30 13.55 -12.18
CA GLU A 140 13.27 13.15 -11.15
C GLU A 140 12.56 12.55 -9.92
N LYS A 141 13.31 11.74 -9.16
CA LYS A 141 12.82 11.22 -7.87
C LYS A 141 12.44 12.37 -6.96
N MET A 142 11.23 12.30 -6.37
CA MET A 142 10.76 13.27 -5.39
C MET A 142 11.64 13.25 -4.15
N SER A 143 12.03 14.44 -3.67
CA SER A 143 12.81 14.62 -2.45
C SER A 143 12.49 15.96 -1.81
N LYS A 144 12.39 15.98 -0.47
CA LYS A 144 12.19 17.23 0.28
C LYS A 144 13.30 18.25 0.01
N SER A 145 14.54 17.79 -0.14
CA SER A 145 15.69 18.64 -0.46
C SER A 145 15.65 19.28 -1.84
N LYS A 146 14.91 18.67 -2.80
CA LYS A 146 14.71 19.20 -4.16
C LYS A 146 13.46 20.07 -4.29
N GLY A 147 12.60 20.09 -3.28
CA GLY A 147 11.35 20.84 -3.31
C GLY A 147 10.34 20.39 -4.37
N ASN A 148 10.48 19.16 -4.89
CA ASN A 148 9.64 18.59 -5.95
C ASN A 148 8.65 17.53 -5.46
N VAL A 149 8.40 17.48 -4.14
CA VAL A 149 7.45 16.55 -3.53
C VAL A 149 6.03 17.04 -3.80
N ILE A 150 5.18 16.13 -4.25
CA ILE A 150 3.74 16.33 -4.37
C ILE A 150 3.09 15.79 -3.09
N ASN A 151 2.38 16.65 -2.37
CA ASN A 151 1.65 16.25 -1.16
C ASN A 151 0.28 15.68 -1.55
N PRO A 152 -0.03 14.42 -1.21
CA PRO A 152 -1.34 13.83 -1.48
C PRO A 152 -2.53 14.65 -0.94
N ASP A 153 -2.40 15.24 0.26
CA ASP A 153 -3.48 16.02 0.87
C ASP A 153 -3.84 17.25 0.04
N ASP A 154 -2.84 17.92 -0.55
CA ASP A 154 -3.08 19.07 -1.42
C ASP A 154 -3.85 18.66 -2.68
N ILE A 155 -3.51 17.51 -3.25
CA ILE A 155 -4.18 16.95 -4.42
C ILE A 155 -5.62 16.54 -4.10
N VAL A 156 -5.83 15.89 -2.95
CA VAL A 156 -7.19 15.51 -2.50
C VAL A 156 -8.04 16.77 -2.25
N ASN A 157 -7.47 17.82 -1.66
CA ASN A 157 -8.18 19.07 -1.42
C ASN A 157 -8.52 19.82 -2.73
N GLU A 158 -7.67 19.76 -3.76
CA GLU A 158 -7.88 20.45 -5.04
C GLU A 158 -8.80 19.66 -5.99
N PHE A 159 -8.63 18.34 -6.09
CA PHE A 159 -9.27 17.49 -7.13
C PHE A 159 -10.24 16.45 -6.58
N GLY A 160 -10.24 16.19 -5.28
CA GLY A 160 -10.99 15.11 -4.65
C GLY A 160 -10.24 13.76 -4.66
N ALA A 161 -10.57 12.93 -3.67
CA ALA A 161 -9.89 11.64 -3.45
C ALA A 161 -10.09 10.67 -4.62
N ASP A 162 -11.29 10.60 -5.19
CA ASP A 162 -11.58 9.70 -6.31
C ASP A 162 -10.83 10.07 -7.58
N THR A 163 -10.72 11.36 -7.88
CA THR A 163 -9.90 11.84 -9.01
C THR A 163 -8.44 11.46 -8.83
N PHE A 164 -7.91 11.63 -7.64
CA PHE A 164 -6.53 11.27 -7.31
C PHE A 164 -6.32 9.76 -7.46
N ARG A 165 -7.20 8.92 -6.91
CA ARG A 165 -7.14 7.45 -7.05
C ARG A 165 -7.17 7.00 -8.50
N VAL A 166 -8.14 7.50 -9.27
CA VAL A 166 -8.26 7.16 -10.70
C VAL A 166 -6.99 7.58 -11.47
N TYR A 167 -6.44 8.75 -11.15
CA TYR A 167 -5.21 9.20 -11.79
C TYR A 167 -4.02 8.30 -11.47
N GLU A 168 -3.78 7.94 -10.21
CA GLU A 168 -2.67 7.04 -9.84
C GLU A 168 -2.79 5.67 -10.51
N MET A 169 -4.01 5.15 -10.62
CA MET A 169 -4.26 3.89 -11.31
C MET A 169 -4.21 3.99 -12.83
N PHE A 170 -4.31 5.19 -13.41
CA PHE A 170 -4.33 5.40 -14.86
C PHE A 170 -2.98 5.83 -15.46
N MET A 171 -2.08 6.43 -14.67
CA MET A 171 -0.87 7.08 -15.19
C MET A 171 0.11 6.13 -15.90
N GLY A 172 -0.01 4.82 -15.73
CA GLY A 172 0.82 3.82 -16.40
C GLY A 172 0.64 2.40 -15.86
N PRO A 173 1.39 1.43 -16.40
CA PRO A 173 1.46 0.09 -15.82
C PRO A 173 1.94 0.16 -14.38
N PHE A 174 1.35 -0.67 -13.50
CA PHE A 174 1.57 -0.62 -12.05
C PHE A 174 3.04 -0.79 -11.64
N ASP A 175 3.80 -1.57 -12.36
CA ASP A 175 5.21 -1.88 -12.09
C ASP A 175 6.20 -0.91 -12.75
N GLN A 176 5.71 0.08 -13.50
CA GLN A 176 6.56 1.04 -14.20
C GLN A 176 6.62 2.40 -13.52
N THR A 177 7.76 3.04 -13.67
CA THR A 177 7.97 4.41 -13.20
C THR A 177 7.29 5.40 -14.13
N ALA A 178 6.56 6.38 -13.57
CA ALA A 178 5.87 7.41 -14.35
C ALA A 178 6.07 8.81 -13.72
N PRO A 179 6.21 9.87 -14.55
CA PRO A 179 6.27 11.23 -14.06
C PRO A 179 4.86 11.74 -13.69
N TRP A 180 4.79 12.57 -12.67
CA TRP A 180 3.56 13.26 -12.30
C TRP A 180 3.11 14.25 -13.36
N SER A 181 1.82 14.30 -13.67
CA SER A 181 1.22 15.20 -14.66
C SER A 181 -0.07 15.84 -14.15
N MET A 182 -0.04 17.16 -13.90
CA MET A 182 -1.21 17.94 -13.51
C MET A 182 -2.28 18.00 -14.61
N GLU A 183 -1.89 17.89 -15.88
CA GLU A 183 -2.83 17.84 -17.00
C GLU A 183 -3.62 16.51 -17.00
N SER A 184 -2.92 15.42 -16.78
CA SER A 184 -3.54 14.08 -16.76
C SER A 184 -4.52 13.92 -15.59
N ILE A 185 -4.23 14.47 -14.39
CA ILE A 185 -5.16 14.41 -13.28
C ILE A 185 -6.44 15.22 -13.55
N ARG A 186 -6.34 16.37 -14.21
CA ARG A 186 -7.52 17.13 -14.66
C ARG A 186 -8.35 16.34 -15.69
N GLY A 187 -7.69 15.55 -16.53
CA GLY A 187 -8.35 14.63 -17.45
C GLY A 187 -9.17 13.57 -16.73
N CYS A 188 -8.62 13.01 -15.64
CA CYS A 188 -9.33 12.04 -14.81
C CYS A 188 -10.53 12.68 -14.08
N GLY A 189 -10.40 13.93 -13.59
CA GLY A 189 -11.53 14.67 -13.02
C GLY A 189 -12.67 14.87 -14.02
N LYS A 190 -12.36 15.31 -15.25
CA LYS A 190 -13.37 15.45 -16.32
C LYS A 190 -14.03 14.12 -16.70
N PHE A 191 -13.30 13.02 -16.62
CA PHE A 191 -13.89 11.69 -16.81
C PHE A 191 -14.91 11.38 -15.72
N LEU A 192 -14.58 11.61 -14.44
CA LEU A 192 -15.50 11.40 -13.33
C LEU A 192 -16.72 12.34 -13.38
N ASP A 193 -16.54 13.60 -13.78
CA ASP A 193 -17.67 14.52 -14.03
C ASP A 193 -18.64 13.96 -15.07
N ARG A 194 -18.12 13.35 -16.12
CA ARG A 194 -18.96 12.69 -17.13
C ARG A 194 -19.68 11.48 -16.58
N VAL A 195 -19.02 10.68 -15.73
CA VAL A 195 -19.65 9.54 -15.04
C VAL A 195 -20.80 10.03 -14.18
N TRP A 196 -20.62 11.09 -13.43
CA TRP A 196 -21.66 11.72 -12.63
C TRP A 196 -22.84 12.18 -13.50
N ASN A 197 -22.55 12.86 -14.59
CA ASN A 197 -23.59 13.42 -15.49
C ASN A 197 -24.30 12.36 -16.35
N MET A 198 -23.88 11.09 -16.35
CA MET A 198 -24.64 10.01 -17.02
C MET A 198 -26.06 9.84 -16.45
N GLN A 199 -26.34 10.37 -15.28
CA GLN A 199 -27.70 10.46 -14.74
C GLN A 199 -28.68 11.19 -15.66
N GLU A 200 -28.20 12.14 -16.51
CA GLU A 200 -29.02 12.90 -17.45
C GLU A 200 -29.51 12.07 -18.64
N ILE A 201 -28.86 10.94 -18.90
CA ILE A 201 -29.22 10.00 -19.99
C ILE A 201 -29.72 8.64 -19.44
N LEU A 202 -30.00 8.59 -18.13
CA LEU A 202 -30.50 7.39 -17.47
C LEU A 202 -31.96 7.11 -17.83
N VAL A 203 -32.22 5.85 -18.16
CA VAL A 203 -33.57 5.32 -18.38
C VAL A 203 -33.83 4.08 -17.51
N ASP A 204 -35.07 3.73 -17.29
CA ASP A 204 -35.45 2.50 -16.60
C ASP A 204 -35.06 1.25 -17.41
N GLY A 205 -34.70 0.19 -16.72
CA GLY A 205 -34.40 -1.11 -17.31
C GLY A 205 -33.67 -2.01 -16.30
N ASP A 206 -34.16 -3.23 -16.14
CA ASP A 206 -33.70 -4.22 -15.18
C ASP A 206 -32.69 -5.22 -15.79
N GLU A 207 -32.55 -5.20 -17.10
CA GLU A 207 -31.59 -6.02 -17.86
C GLU A 207 -30.78 -5.13 -18.83
N TYR A 208 -29.64 -5.61 -19.30
CA TYR A 208 -28.86 -4.88 -20.31
C TYR A 208 -29.64 -4.76 -21.63
N SER A 209 -29.53 -3.60 -22.25
CA SER A 209 -30.06 -3.42 -23.61
C SER A 209 -29.30 -4.30 -24.60
N LYS A 210 -29.98 -4.69 -25.70
CA LYS A 210 -29.34 -5.48 -26.77
C LYS A 210 -28.13 -4.78 -27.39
N GLU A 211 -28.17 -3.47 -27.43
CA GLU A 211 -27.12 -2.60 -27.95
C GLU A 211 -25.86 -2.67 -27.07
N HIS A 212 -26.01 -2.71 -25.76
CA HIS A 212 -24.90 -2.64 -24.79
C HIS A 212 -24.52 -4.00 -24.17
N GLU A 213 -25.35 -5.04 -24.25
CA GLU A 213 -25.16 -6.34 -23.60
C GLU A 213 -23.75 -6.90 -23.85
N LYS A 214 -23.31 -6.90 -25.11
CA LYS A 214 -21.98 -7.40 -25.50
C LYS A 214 -20.85 -6.57 -24.89
N MET A 215 -21.03 -5.24 -24.83
CA MET A 215 -20.05 -4.32 -24.23
C MET A 215 -19.97 -4.56 -22.73
N MET A 216 -21.12 -4.69 -22.03
CA MET A 216 -21.18 -4.93 -20.57
C MET A 216 -20.47 -6.21 -20.18
N HIS A 217 -20.79 -7.34 -20.81
CA HIS A 217 -20.15 -8.63 -20.51
C HIS A 217 -18.64 -8.62 -20.83
N LYS A 218 -18.23 -7.94 -21.90
CA LYS A 218 -16.82 -7.78 -22.23
C LYS A 218 -16.09 -6.93 -21.17
N ALA A 219 -16.72 -5.87 -20.68
CA ALA A 219 -16.15 -5.00 -19.65
C ALA A 219 -16.03 -5.74 -18.32
N ILE A 220 -17.03 -6.50 -17.87
CA ILE A 220 -16.96 -7.33 -16.67
C ILE A 220 -15.74 -8.26 -16.76
N LYS A 221 -15.63 -9.04 -17.83
CA LYS A 221 -14.52 -9.98 -18.00
C LYS A 221 -13.17 -9.25 -18.02
N LYS A 222 -13.07 -8.14 -18.74
CA LYS A 222 -11.82 -7.39 -18.90
C LYS A 222 -11.39 -6.76 -17.58
N VAL A 223 -12.28 -6.04 -16.91
CA VAL A 223 -11.94 -5.34 -15.66
C VAL A 223 -11.60 -6.33 -14.55
N SER A 224 -12.32 -7.46 -14.45
CA SER A 224 -11.97 -8.52 -13.49
C SER A 224 -10.57 -9.06 -13.71
N SER A 225 -10.23 -9.43 -14.95
CA SER A 225 -8.88 -9.90 -15.30
C SER A 225 -7.80 -8.83 -15.07
N ASP A 226 -8.08 -7.59 -15.44
CA ASP A 226 -7.14 -6.47 -15.27
C ASP A 226 -6.84 -6.20 -13.78
N ILE A 227 -7.84 -6.30 -12.89
CA ILE A 227 -7.65 -6.14 -11.45
C ILE A 227 -6.78 -7.26 -10.88
N GLU A 228 -7.05 -8.52 -11.24
CA GLU A 228 -6.24 -9.67 -10.81
C GLU A 228 -4.76 -9.57 -11.26
N GLU A 229 -4.55 -8.99 -12.43
CA GLU A 229 -3.23 -8.80 -13.02
C GLU A 229 -2.59 -7.44 -12.70
N MET A 230 -3.23 -6.61 -11.86
CA MET A 230 -2.77 -5.24 -11.52
C MET A 230 -2.64 -4.30 -12.73
N LYS A 231 -3.44 -4.53 -13.78
CA LYS A 231 -3.49 -3.71 -15.00
C LYS A 231 -4.53 -2.59 -14.88
N PHE A 232 -4.48 -1.83 -13.81
CA PHE A 232 -5.49 -0.82 -13.48
C PHE A 232 -5.66 0.25 -14.56
N ASN A 233 -4.58 0.65 -15.23
CA ASN A 233 -4.60 1.64 -16.30
C ASN A 233 -5.47 1.19 -17.48
N THR A 234 -5.50 -0.10 -17.80
CA THR A 234 -6.34 -0.62 -18.89
C THR A 234 -7.81 -0.74 -18.47
N SER A 235 -8.10 -0.96 -17.18
CA SER A 235 -9.47 -0.87 -16.65
C SER A 235 -10.01 0.56 -16.75
N VAL A 236 -9.22 1.57 -16.34
CA VAL A 236 -9.63 2.98 -16.45
C VAL A 236 -9.89 3.37 -17.90
N ALA A 237 -9.04 2.92 -18.83
CA ALA A 237 -9.24 3.14 -20.25
C ALA A 237 -10.55 2.48 -20.77
N GLU A 238 -10.91 1.30 -20.26
CA GLU A 238 -12.18 0.64 -20.63
C GLU A 238 -13.38 1.42 -20.08
N PHE A 239 -13.34 1.95 -18.85
CA PHE A 239 -14.38 2.81 -18.32
C PHE A 239 -14.58 4.08 -19.16
N MET A 240 -13.51 4.74 -19.56
CA MET A 240 -13.57 5.91 -20.44
C MET A 240 -14.22 5.58 -21.79
N LYS A 241 -13.92 4.41 -22.32
CA LYS A 241 -14.49 3.93 -23.59
C LYS A 241 -15.98 3.62 -23.45
N MET A 242 -16.38 2.92 -22.38
CA MET A 242 -17.80 2.66 -22.10
C MET A 242 -18.58 3.97 -21.96
N THR A 243 -18.04 4.93 -21.20
CA THR A 243 -18.63 6.27 -21.05
C THR A 243 -18.83 6.95 -22.40
N ASN A 244 -17.87 6.85 -23.33
CA ASN A 244 -18.00 7.40 -24.66
C ASN A 244 -19.14 6.75 -25.47
N GLU A 245 -19.32 5.44 -25.39
CA GLU A 245 -20.41 4.74 -26.10
C GLU A 245 -21.78 5.14 -25.51
N PHE A 246 -21.94 5.20 -24.19
CA PHE A 246 -23.21 5.66 -23.57
C PHE A 246 -23.58 7.08 -24.00
N TYR A 247 -22.61 8.02 -24.04
CA TYR A 247 -22.88 9.38 -24.52
C TYR A 247 -23.14 9.47 -26.01
N LYS A 248 -22.53 8.62 -26.82
CA LYS A 248 -22.80 8.53 -28.26
C LYS A 248 -24.22 8.06 -28.51
N ASP A 249 -24.67 7.05 -27.78
CA ASP A 249 -26.01 6.47 -27.91
C ASP A 249 -27.06 7.29 -27.11
N LYS A 250 -26.61 8.21 -26.26
CA LYS A 250 -27.42 9.10 -25.41
C LYS A 250 -28.40 8.34 -24.51
N VAL A 251 -27.99 7.18 -24.06
CA VAL A 251 -28.77 6.33 -23.18
C VAL A 251 -27.90 5.40 -22.37
N ILE A 252 -28.28 5.20 -21.12
CA ILE A 252 -27.83 4.13 -20.25
C ILE A 252 -29.04 3.70 -19.40
N ASN A 253 -29.27 2.41 -19.24
CA ASN A 253 -30.33 1.98 -18.36
C ASN A 253 -29.83 1.67 -16.94
N LYS A 254 -30.77 1.47 -16.01
CA LYS A 254 -30.45 1.29 -14.58
C LYS A 254 -29.59 0.05 -14.33
N ALA A 255 -29.81 -1.07 -15.03
CA ALA A 255 -28.97 -2.28 -14.87
C ALA A 255 -27.56 -2.08 -15.38
N GLU A 256 -27.39 -1.39 -16.51
CA GLU A 256 -26.08 -1.04 -17.09
C GLU A 256 -25.30 -0.09 -16.18
N TYR A 257 -25.98 0.95 -15.68
CA TYR A 257 -25.33 1.93 -14.80
C TYR A 257 -24.93 1.30 -13.46
N LYS A 258 -25.79 0.49 -12.87
CA LYS A 258 -25.47 -0.28 -11.67
C LYS A 258 -24.18 -1.08 -11.84
N THR A 259 -24.09 -1.88 -12.90
CA THR A 259 -22.92 -2.72 -13.17
C THR A 259 -21.68 -1.87 -13.47
N PHE A 260 -21.82 -0.79 -14.24
CA PHE A 260 -20.72 0.14 -14.48
C PHE A 260 -20.18 0.72 -13.18
N LEU A 261 -21.04 1.14 -12.25
CA LEU A 261 -20.64 1.67 -10.94
C LEU A 261 -19.96 0.59 -10.08
N GLN A 262 -20.46 -0.65 -10.08
CA GLN A 262 -19.82 -1.76 -9.37
C GLN A 262 -18.40 -2.02 -9.87
N LEU A 263 -18.19 -2.01 -11.19
CA LEU A 263 -16.85 -2.17 -11.77
C LEU A 263 -15.92 -0.99 -11.45
N LEU A 264 -16.45 0.22 -11.42
CA LEU A 264 -15.69 1.45 -11.14
C LEU A 264 -15.43 1.65 -9.64
N ASN A 265 -16.21 1.02 -8.75
CA ASN A 265 -16.12 1.26 -7.30
C ASN A 265 -14.71 1.11 -6.71
N PRO A 266 -13.90 0.09 -7.03
CA PRO A 266 -12.54 -0.01 -6.52
C PRO A 266 -11.63 1.18 -6.87
N PHE A 267 -11.96 1.90 -7.94
CA PHE A 267 -11.20 3.06 -8.45
C PHE A 267 -11.71 4.40 -7.89
N ALA A 268 -13.02 4.57 -7.77
CA ALA A 268 -13.69 5.80 -7.35
C ALA A 268 -14.80 5.51 -6.33
N PRO A 269 -14.46 5.07 -5.10
CA PRO A 269 -15.41 4.53 -4.14
C PRO A 269 -16.43 5.55 -3.64
N HIS A 270 -16.07 6.82 -3.48
CA HIS A 270 -16.99 7.82 -2.92
C HIS A 270 -18.08 8.21 -3.91
N MET A 271 -17.69 8.52 -5.15
CA MET A 271 -18.64 8.86 -6.21
C MET A 271 -19.58 7.71 -6.55
N THR A 272 -19.06 6.50 -6.65
CA THR A 272 -19.85 5.33 -7.02
C THR A 272 -20.83 4.95 -5.91
N GLU A 273 -20.47 5.09 -4.63
CA GLU A 273 -21.37 4.88 -3.51
C GLU A 273 -22.53 5.88 -3.54
N GLU A 274 -22.25 7.17 -3.75
CA GLU A 274 -23.28 8.21 -3.84
C GLU A 274 -24.23 7.96 -5.00
N LEU A 275 -23.69 7.68 -6.19
CA LEU A 275 -24.51 7.38 -7.38
C LEU A 275 -25.35 6.11 -7.19
N PHE A 276 -24.81 5.10 -6.50
CA PHE A 276 -25.51 3.87 -6.20
C PHE A 276 -26.70 4.11 -5.25
N SER A 277 -26.49 4.98 -4.25
CA SER A 277 -27.56 5.45 -3.36
C SER A 277 -28.64 6.23 -4.12
N ILE A 278 -28.27 7.12 -5.03
CA ILE A 278 -29.20 7.89 -5.88
C ILE A 278 -30.05 6.96 -6.78
N LEU A 279 -29.48 5.84 -7.23
CA LEU A 279 -30.22 4.80 -7.97
C LEU A 279 -31.26 4.07 -7.11
N GLY A 280 -31.32 4.31 -5.81
CA GLY A 280 -32.25 3.70 -4.86
C GLY A 280 -31.93 2.23 -4.57
N MET A 281 -30.65 1.87 -4.50
CA MET A 281 -30.23 0.53 -4.09
C MET A 281 -30.32 0.36 -2.56
N ASP A 282 -30.83 -0.80 -2.12
CA ASP A 282 -31.08 -1.08 -0.68
C ASP A 282 -29.79 -1.30 0.15
N LYS A 283 -28.68 -1.58 -0.52
CA LYS A 283 -27.38 -1.85 0.11
C LYS A 283 -26.33 -0.88 -0.37
N THR A 284 -25.26 -0.72 0.42
CA THR A 284 -24.06 -0.03 -0.07
C THR A 284 -23.44 -0.80 -1.23
N ILE A 285 -22.75 -0.11 -2.13
CA ILE A 285 -22.12 -0.76 -3.29
C ILE A 285 -21.07 -1.79 -2.85
N ASN A 286 -20.40 -1.54 -1.72
CA ASN A 286 -19.37 -2.43 -1.15
C ASN A 286 -19.94 -3.75 -0.59
N GLU A 287 -21.25 -3.80 -0.30
CA GLU A 287 -21.94 -5.01 0.16
C GLU A 287 -22.58 -5.80 -1.00
N THR A 288 -22.47 -5.30 -2.22
CA THR A 288 -22.97 -6.00 -3.40
C THR A 288 -21.94 -6.97 -3.97
N PRO A 289 -22.35 -8.14 -4.46
CA PRO A 289 -21.44 -9.06 -5.14
C PRO A 289 -20.80 -8.39 -6.36
N TRP A 290 -19.58 -8.81 -6.69
CA TRP A 290 -18.95 -8.45 -7.96
C TRP A 290 -19.74 -9.00 -9.13
N PRO A 291 -19.98 -8.22 -10.19
CA PRO A 291 -20.81 -8.61 -11.32
C PRO A 291 -20.25 -9.74 -12.17
#